data_28a98da4aa6710ca520fb117f6327b52
#
_entry.id   28a98da4aa6710ca520fb117f6327b52
#
_cell.length_a   1.000
_cell.length_b   1.000
_cell.length_c   1.000
_cell.angle_alpha   90.00
_cell.angle_beta   90.00
_cell.angle_gamma   90.00
#
_symmetry.space_group_name_H-M   'P 1'
#
loop_
_entity.id
_entity.type
_entity.pdbx_description
1 polymer ?
#
loop_
_entity_poly.entity_id
_entity_poly.type
_entity_poly.pdbx_seq_one_letter_code
_entity_poly.pdbx_strand_id
1 'polypeptide(L)'
;MRDLWDKPWFSVLTKLTYSAYLNILWLICSLPIFTIGASTTALFYCTLKMAEDRDEGLTRMFFRAFRSNFKPATKLWLILLALGCFLGVDGFVLSRLWNTSAFWTILTALVIGAAVLYAIVLLYAFPLLARFENTTLGILRTSF
;
A
#
# COMPACT_ATOMS: atom_id res chain seq x y z
N MET A 1 -24.34 -9.33 30.99
CA MET A 1 -23.03 -8.90 30.47
C MET A 1 -22.64 -9.50 29.10
N ARG A 2 -23.26 -10.62 28.67
CA ARG A 2 -22.99 -11.22 27.35
C ARG A 2 -23.54 -10.40 26.15
N ASP A 3 -24.64 -9.70 26.36
CA ASP A 3 -25.37 -9.00 25.27
C ASP A 3 -24.68 -7.74 24.72
N LEU A 4 -23.59 -7.25 25.34
CA LEU A 4 -22.82 -6.11 24.88
C LEU A 4 -21.80 -6.47 23.77
N TRP A 5 -21.38 -7.74 23.76
CA TRP A 5 -20.39 -8.25 22.81
C TRP A 5 -20.98 -8.56 21.43
N ASP A 6 -22.29 -8.83 21.38
CA ASP A 6 -23.01 -9.19 20.16
C ASP A 6 -23.58 -7.98 19.39
N LYS A 7 -23.34 -6.76 19.89
CA LYS A 7 -23.83 -5.54 19.23
C LYS A 7 -22.94 -5.14 18.04
N PRO A 8 -23.53 -4.79 16.89
CA PRO A 8 -22.77 -4.44 15.68
C PRO A 8 -21.82 -3.25 15.86
N TRP A 9 -22.12 -2.31 16.75
CA TRP A 9 -21.25 -1.19 17.07
C TRP A 9 -19.97 -1.61 17.81
N PHE A 10 -20.01 -2.69 18.60
CA PHE A 10 -18.85 -3.21 19.31
C PHE A 10 -17.85 -3.83 18.32
N SER A 11 -18.32 -4.56 17.32
CA SER A 11 -17.45 -5.10 16.26
C SER A 11 -16.80 -3.98 15.44
N VAL A 12 -17.52 -2.89 15.19
CA VAL A 12 -16.97 -1.70 14.51
C VAL A 12 -15.88 -1.04 15.36
N LEU A 13 -16.11 -0.85 16.67
CA LEU A 13 -15.12 -0.30 17.58
C LEU A 13 -13.86 -1.17 17.65
N THR A 14 -14.01 -2.48 17.71
CA THR A 14 -12.90 -3.43 17.72
C THR A 14 -12.09 -3.34 16.41
N LYS A 15 -12.76 -3.31 15.26
CA LYS A 15 -12.10 -3.15 13.95
C LYS A 15 -11.37 -1.81 13.83
N LEU A 16 -11.94 -0.72 14.36
CA LEU A 16 -11.29 0.59 14.42
C LEU A 16 -10.02 0.57 15.29
N THR A 17 -10.10 -0.04 16.47
CA THR A 17 -8.94 -0.19 17.37
C THR A 17 -7.83 -1.00 16.70
N TYR A 18 -8.16 -2.09 16.04
CA TYR A 18 -7.21 -2.92 15.31
C TYR A 18 -6.60 -2.19 14.11
N SER A 19 -7.40 -1.39 13.40
CA SER A 19 -6.88 -0.55 12.32
C SER A 19 -5.91 0.51 12.83
N ALA A 20 -6.21 1.16 13.95
CA ALA A 20 -5.30 2.12 14.59
C ALA A 20 -3.98 1.44 15.01
N TYR A 21 -4.05 0.27 15.60
CA TYR A 21 -2.88 -0.52 15.98
C TYR A 21 -2.01 -0.91 14.76
N LEU A 22 -2.64 -1.37 13.68
CA LEU A 22 -1.94 -1.70 12.43
C LEU A 22 -1.27 -0.48 11.81
N ASN A 23 -1.89 0.70 11.89
CA ASN A 23 -1.28 1.95 11.42
C ASN A 23 -0.04 2.33 12.24
N ILE A 24 -0.04 2.10 13.56
CA ILE A 24 1.15 2.31 14.40
C ILE A 24 2.28 1.36 13.98
N LEU A 25 1.98 0.08 13.78
CA LEU A 25 2.96 -0.89 13.28
C LEU A 25 3.50 -0.49 11.90
N TRP A 26 2.62 -0.03 11.02
CA TRP A 26 3.00 0.47 9.71
C TRP A 26 3.96 1.67 9.81
N LEU A 27 3.65 2.65 10.65
CA LEU A 27 4.51 3.82 10.89
C LEU A 27 5.91 3.41 11.36
N ILE A 28 5.99 2.52 12.35
CA ILE A 28 7.27 2.05 12.90
C ILE A 28 8.07 1.31 11.83
N CYS A 29 7.43 0.41 11.08
CA CYS A 29 8.09 -0.37 10.04
C CYS A 29 8.41 0.45 8.77
N SER A 30 7.80 1.63 8.61
CA SER A 30 8.03 2.54 7.48
C SER A 30 9.14 3.57 7.74
N LEU A 31 9.70 3.62 8.96
CA LEU A 31 10.82 4.52 9.29
C LEU A 31 11.97 4.44 8.28
N PRO A 32 12.44 3.26 7.85
CA PRO A 32 13.32 3.17 6.71
C PRO A 32 12.53 3.34 5.43
N ILE A 33 12.88 4.33 4.60
CA ILE A 33 12.16 4.67 3.36
C ILE A 33 12.01 3.48 2.41
N PHE A 34 13.00 2.57 2.36
CA PHE A 34 12.97 1.39 1.49
C PHE A 34 11.97 0.31 1.95
N THR A 35 11.54 0.32 3.22
CA THR A 35 10.58 -0.65 3.77
C THR A 35 9.12 -0.21 3.67
N ILE A 36 8.85 1.03 3.22
CA ILE A 36 7.49 1.56 3.05
C ILE A 36 6.62 0.63 2.19
N GLY A 37 7.18 0.11 1.10
CA GLY A 37 6.47 -0.83 0.22
C GLY A 37 6.07 -2.13 0.93
N ALA A 38 6.99 -2.73 1.68
CA ALA A 38 6.74 -3.97 2.42
C ALA A 38 5.73 -3.76 3.57
N SER A 39 5.86 -2.67 4.32
CA SER A 39 4.93 -2.33 5.41
C SER A 39 3.53 -1.99 4.90
N THR A 40 3.43 -1.28 3.76
CA THR A 40 2.15 -0.98 3.12
C THR A 40 1.45 -2.26 2.62
N THR A 41 2.18 -3.17 1.99
CA THR A 41 1.64 -4.47 1.56
C THR A 41 1.16 -5.29 2.76
N ALA A 42 1.93 -5.32 3.86
CA ALA A 42 1.54 -6.01 5.08
C ALA A 42 0.28 -5.40 5.72
N LEU A 43 0.16 -4.07 5.71
CA LEU A 43 -1.02 -3.36 6.19
C LEU A 43 -2.27 -3.77 5.39
N PHE A 44 -2.20 -3.72 4.05
CA PHE A 44 -3.31 -4.15 3.19
C PHE A 44 -3.66 -5.62 3.38
N TYR A 45 -2.67 -6.49 3.52
CA TYR A 45 -2.89 -7.92 3.78
C TYR A 45 -3.68 -8.12 5.09
N CYS A 46 -3.26 -7.48 6.17
CA CYS A 46 -3.95 -7.57 7.46
C CYS A 46 -5.37 -6.99 7.41
N THR A 47 -5.55 -5.87 6.70
CA THR A 47 -6.86 -5.23 6.54
C THR A 47 -7.83 -6.12 5.75
N LEU A 48 -7.35 -6.77 4.69
CA LEU A 48 -8.15 -7.74 3.92
C LEU A 48 -8.55 -8.95 4.77
N LYS A 49 -7.61 -9.49 5.59
CA LYS A 49 -7.90 -10.60 6.50
C LYS A 49 -8.88 -10.24 7.60
N MET A 50 -8.77 -9.04 8.13
CA MET A 50 -9.75 -8.50 9.10
C MET A 50 -11.15 -8.38 8.51
N ALA A 51 -11.26 -8.04 7.22
CA ALA A 51 -12.54 -7.98 6.52
C ALA A 51 -13.15 -9.39 6.33
N GLU A 52 -12.33 -10.44 6.29
CA GLU A 52 -12.75 -11.84 6.22
C GLU A 52 -13.01 -12.48 7.61
N ASP A 53 -12.98 -11.69 8.69
CA ASP A 53 -13.14 -12.12 10.09
C ASP A 53 -12.14 -13.25 10.51
N ARG A 54 -10.94 -13.22 9.95
CA ARG A 54 -9.87 -14.18 10.26
C ARG A 54 -8.78 -13.53 11.11
N ASP A 55 -9.02 -13.42 12.39
CA ASP A 55 -8.10 -12.81 13.36
C ASP A 55 -7.14 -13.86 13.97
N GLU A 56 -6.06 -14.17 13.29
CA GLU A 56 -4.98 -15.07 13.76
C GLU A 56 -3.84 -14.32 14.47
N GLY A 57 -4.14 -13.30 15.28
CA GLY A 57 -3.12 -12.48 15.95
C GLY A 57 -2.48 -11.46 14.97
N LEU A 58 -2.98 -10.24 15.01
CA LEU A 58 -2.67 -9.15 14.07
C LEU A 58 -1.16 -8.87 13.94
N THR A 59 -0.44 -8.83 15.06
CA THR A 59 1.01 -8.59 15.06
C THR A 59 1.77 -9.67 14.31
N ARG A 60 1.46 -10.93 14.60
CA ARG A 60 2.11 -12.09 13.95
C ARG A 60 1.80 -12.13 12.47
N MET A 61 0.57 -11.84 12.10
CA MET A 61 0.09 -11.78 10.72
C MET A 61 0.78 -10.65 9.95
N PHE A 62 0.89 -9.46 10.56
CA PHE A 62 1.58 -8.30 9.97
C PHE A 62 3.05 -8.63 9.69
N PHE A 63 3.80 -9.11 10.67
CA PHE A 63 5.23 -9.42 10.49
C PHE A 63 5.45 -10.59 9.53
N ARG A 64 4.55 -11.57 9.49
CA ARG A 64 4.60 -12.63 8.49
C ARG A 64 4.44 -12.08 7.08
N ALA A 65 3.41 -11.27 6.83
CA ALA A 65 3.16 -10.62 5.56
C ALA A 65 4.29 -9.65 5.17
N PHE A 66 4.79 -8.88 6.13
CA PHE A 66 5.93 -7.99 5.93
C PHE A 66 7.17 -8.75 5.45
N ARG A 67 7.51 -9.86 6.11
CA ARG A 67 8.71 -10.64 5.79
C ARG A 67 8.58 -11.40 4.47
N SER A 68 7.42 -11.98 4.19
CA SER A 68 7.18 -12.73 2.96
C SER A 68 7.18 -11.82 1.73
N ASN A 69 6.59 -10.63 1.85
CA ASN A 69 6.51 -9.65 0.77
C ASN A 69 7.70 -8.69 0.70
N PHE A 70 8.66 -8.78 1.61
CA PHE A 70 9.75 -7.82 1.72
C PHE A 70 10.48 -7.62 0.39
N LYS A 71 10.91 -8.70 -0.26
CA LYS A 71 11.66 -8.63 -1.53
C LYS A 71 10.83 -8.06 -2.68
N PRO A 72 9.64 -8.61 -3.01
CA PRO A 72 8.86 -8.11 -4.13
C PRO A 72 8.30 -6.71 -3.88
N ALA A 73 7.82 -6.42 -2.68
CA ALA A 73 7.29 -5.11 -2.34
C ALA A 73 8.35 -4.02 -2.32
N THR A 74 9.55 -4.31 -1.80
CA THR A 74 10.67 -3.36 -1.82
C THR A 74 11.16 -3.09 -3.23
N LYS A 75 11.26 -4.11 -4.09
CA LYS A 75 11.61 -3.90 -5.51
C LYS A 75 10.58 -3.01 -6.21
N LEU A 76 9.30 -3.32 -6.05
CA LEU A 76 8.21 -2.54 -6.61
C LEU A 76 8.26 -1.09 -6.12
N TRP A 77 8.45 -0.90 -4.82
CA TRP A 77 8.55 0.43 -4.21
C TRP A 77 9.71 1.24 -4.76
N LEU A 78 10.91 0.64 -4.87
CA LEU A 78 12.09 1.32 -5.41
C LEU A 78 11.90 1.73 -6.87
N ILE A 79 11.27 0.88 -7.70
CA ILE A 79 10.94 1.21 -9.08
C ILE A 79 9.94 2.38 -9.13
N LEU A 80 8.88 2.33 -8.32
CA LEU A 80 7.90 3.39 -8.25
C LEU A 80 8.53 4.69 -7.73
N LEU A 81 9.39 4.62 -6.73
CA LEU A 81 10.09 5.78 -6.19
C LEU A 81 11.02 6.43 -7.23
N ALA A 82 11.79 5.64 -7.96
CA ALA A 82 12.64 6.13 -9.03
C ALA A 82 11.82 6.80 -10.15
N LEU A 83 10.72 6.16 -10.56
CA LEU A 83 9.81 6.73 -11.57
C LEU A 83 9.13 8.01 -11.06
N GLY A 84 8.72 8.04 -9.80
CA GLY A 84 8.14 9.22 -9.16
C GLY A 84 9.12 10.38 -9.07
N CYS A 85 10.37 10.11 -8.72
CA CYS A 85 11.44 11.12 -8.72
C CYS A 85 11.69 11.66 -10.14
N PHE A 86 11.73 10.79 -11.15
CA PHE A 86 11.91 11.19 -12.54
C PHE A 86 10.76 12.11 -12.99
N LEU A 87 9.50 11.71 -12.79
CA LEU A 87 8.34 12.54 -13.10
C LEU A 87 8.32 13.87 -12.32
N GLY A 88 8.78 13.85 -11.07
CA GLY A 88 8.89 15.06 -10.24
C GLY A 88 9.90 16.05 -10.78
N VAL A 89 11.07 15.57 -11.23
CA VAL A 89 12.09 16.41 -11.85
C VAL A 89 11.59 16.98 -13.18
N ASP A 90 10.97 16.15 -14.03
CA ASP A 90 10.39 16.60 -15.30
C ASP A 90 9.32 17.69 -15.07
N GLY A 91 8.41 17.46 -14.12
CA GLY A 91 7.38 18.43 -13.75
C GLY A 91 7.97 19.75 -13.24
N PHE A 92 9.03 19.67 -12.42
CA PHE A 92 9.73 20.85 -11.92
C PHE A 92 10.41 21.66 -13.04
N VAL A 93 11.14 20.98 -13.93
CA VAL A 93 11.79 21.62 -15.08
C VAL A 93 10.75 22.27 -16.01
N LEU A 94 9.69 21.54 -16.33
CA LEU A 94 8.62 22.05 -17.20
C LEU A 94 7.86 23.24 -16.57
N SER A 95 7.69 23.26 -15.25
CA SER A 95 7.07 24.40 -14.58
C SER A 95 7.85 25.71 -14.72
N ARG A 96 9.17 25.61 -14.92
CA ARG A 96 10.03 26.77 -15.18
C ARG A 96 9.97 27.26 -16.62
N LEU A 97 9.62 26.38 -17.55
CA LEU A 97 9.55 26.65 -18.98
C LEU A 97 8.11 26.95 -19.47
N TRP A 98 7.16 26.96 -18.54
CA TRP A 98 5.77 27.28 -18.82
C TRP A 98 5.62 28.63 -19.52
N ASN A 99 4.80 28.73 -20.55
CA ASN A 99 4.56 29.92 -21.38
C ASN A 99 5.65 30.31 -22.38
N THR A 100 6.67 29.48 -22.63
CA THR A 100 7.72 29.84 -23.60
C THR A 100 7.32 29.48 -25.03
N SER A 101 6.56 28.40 -25.25
CA SER A 101 5.99 28.02 -26.54
C SER A 101 4.91 26.94 -26.41
N ALA A 102 4.08 26.76 -27.48
CA ALA A 102 3.05 25.71 -27.54
C ALA A 102 3.64 24.29 -27.35
N PHE A 103 4.86 24.06 -27.77
CA PHE A 103 5.57 22.79 -27.59
C PHE A 103 5.70 22.42 -26.10
N TRP A 104 6.11 23.36 -25.24
CA TRP A 104 6.26 23.15 -23.80
C TRP A 104 4.93 22.90 -23.11
N THR A 105 3.87 23.54 -23.58
CA THR A 105 2.51 23.31 -23.06
C THR A 105 2.04 21.87 -23.32
N ILE A 106 2.26 21.36 -24.52
CA ILE A 106 1.90 19.97 -24.88
C ILE A 106 2.70 18.98 -24.04
N LEU A 107 4.00 19.21 -23.89
CA LEU A 107 4.88 18.35 -23.11
C LEU A 107 4.47 18.31 -21.63
N THR A 108 4.10 19.46 -21.07
CA THR A 108 3.57 19.53 -19.69
C THR A 108 2.28 18.75 -19.53
N ALA A 109 1.37 18.84 -20.49
CA ALA A 109 0.11 18.05 -20.45
C ALA A 109 0.39 16.54 -20.48
N LEU A 110 1.38 16.09 -21.26
CA LEU A 110 1.81 14.68 -21.29
C LEU A 110 2.38 14.22 -19.94
N VAL A 111 3.23 15.05 -19.31
CA VAL A 111 3.80 14.73 -17.98
C VAL A 111 2.72 14.68 -16.91
N ILE A 112 1.74 15.58 -16.94
CA ILE A 112 0.58 15.53 -16.02
C ILE A 112 -0.21 14.25 -16.24
N GLY A 113 -0.49 13.86 -17.49
CA GLY A 113 -1.16 12.60 -17.81
C GLY A 113 -0.39 11.38 -17.30
N ALA A 114 0.93 11.35 -17.48
CA ALA A 114 1.80 10.30 -16.94
C ALA A 114 1.79 10.27 -15.39
N ALA A 115 1.78 11.44 -14.74
CA ALA A 115 1.68 11.54 -13.28
C ALA A 115 0.36 11.00 -12.74
N VAL A 116 -0.76 11.23 -13.43
CA VAL A 116 -2.07 10.66 -13.07
C VAL A 116 -2.04 9.14 -13.20
N LEU A 117 -1.52 8.60 -14.30
CA LEU A 117 -1.37 7.15 -14.48
C LEU A 117 -0.47 6.54 -13.40
N TYR A 118 0.63 7.20 -13.08
CA TYR A 118 1.53 6.81 -12.00
C TYR A 118 0.80 6.76 -10.64
N ALA A 119 -0.01 7.77 -10.31
CA ALA A 119 -0.80 7.79 -9.08
C ALA A 119 -1.79 6.62 -9.01
N ILE A 120 -2.45 6.29 -10.13
CA ILE A 120 -3.35 5.13 -10.22
C ILE A 120 -2.57 3.83 -9.97
N VAL A 121 -1.43 3.65 -10.62
CA VAL A 121 -0.57 2.46 -10.41
C VAL A 121 -0.14 2.36 -8.95
N LEU A 122 0.27 3.46 -8.33
CA LEU A 122 0.71 3.51 -6.95
C LEU A 122 -0.41 3.11 -5.97
N LEU A 123 -1.64 3.56 -6.22
CA LEU A 123 -2.81 3.22 -5.40
C LEU A 123 -3.18 1.73 -5.50
N TYR A 124 -3.05 1.13 -6.67
CA TYR A 124 -3.49 -0.26 -6.90
C TYR A 124 -2.38 -1.30 -6.72
N ALA A 125 -1.11 -0.94 -6.89
CA ALA A 125 0.01 -1.87 -6.88
C ALA A 125 0.14 -2.63 -5.55
N PHE A 126 0.06 -1.94 -4.42
CA PHE A 126 0.21 -2.55 -3.10
C PHE A 126 -1.00 -3.39 -2.65
N PRO A 127 -2.26 -2.94 -2.81
CA PRO A 127 -3.42 -3.79 -2.56
C PRO A 127 -3.45 -5.03 -3.44
N LEU A 128 -3.05 -4.89 -4.71
CA LEU A 128 -2.99 -6.00 -5.64
C LEU A 128 -1.93 -7.03 -5.21
N LEU A 129 -0.73 -6.57 -4.85
CA LEU A 129 0.33 -7.43 -4.34
C LEU A 129 -0.10 -8.18 -3.07
N ALA A 130 -0.75 -7.49 -2.14
CA ALA A 130 -1.28 -8.10 -0.92
C ALA A 130 -2.35 -9.16 -1.21
N ARG A 131 -3.18 -8.95 -2.23
CA ARG A 131 -4.23 -9.90 -2.63
C ARG A 131 -3.66 -11.17 -3.28
N PHE A 132 -2.63 -11.04 -4.12
CA PHE A 132 -2.01 -12.20 -4.77
C PHE A 132 -1.31 -13.12 -3.77
N GLU A 133 -0.65 -12.59 -2.75
CA GLU A 133 -0.08 -13.43 -1.68
C GLU A 133 -1.13 -14.18 -0.89
N ASN A 134 -2.27 -13.55 -0.65
CA ASN A 134 -3.39 -14.20 0.01
C ASN A 134 -3.86 -15.45 -0.76
N THR A 135 -3.84 -15.42 -2.09
CA THR A 135 -4.19 -16.56 -2.93
C THR A 135 -3.10 -17.64 -2.91
N THR A 136 -1.84 -17.28 -2.95
CA THR A 136 -0.69 -18.22 -2.97
C THR A 136 -0.54 -18.93 -1.64
N LEU A 137 -0.69 -18.23 -0.51
CA LEU A 137 -0.70 -18.84 0.83
C LEU A 137 -1.94 -19.73 1.07
N GLY A 138 -3.09 -19.35 0.49
CA GLY A 138 -4.29 -20.18 0.51
C GLY A 138 -4.10 -21.50 -0.20
N ILE A 139 -3.47 -21.49 -1.38
CA ILE A 139 -3.16 -22.69 -2.19
C ILE A 139 -2.14 -23.58 -1.47
N LEU A 140 -1.11 -23.01 -0.88
CA LEU A 140 -0.09 -23.75 -0.12
C LEU A 140 -0.68 -24.40 1.14
N ARG A 141 -1.68 -23.76 1.78
CA ARG A 141 -2.32 -24.30 2.99
C ARG A 141 -3.33 -25.42 2.68
N THR A 142 -3.89 -25.45 1.47
CA THR A 142 -4.81 -26.51 1.02
C THR A 142 -4.09 -27.69 0.38
N SER A 143 -2.79 -27.55 0.07
CA SER A 143 -1.97 -28.62 -0.54
C SER A 143 -1.25 -29.51 0.49
N PHE A 144 -1.39 -29.20 1.77
CA PHE A 144 -0.90 -29.99 2.90
C PHE A 144 -2.04 -30.31 3.87
#